data_06a7eb9c7c16a1437ea214cde47c32c9
#
_entry.id   06a7eb9c7c16a1437ea214cde47c32c9
#
_cell.length_a   1.000
_cell.length_b   1.000
_cell.length_c   1.000
_cell.angle_alpha   90.00
_cell.angle_beta   90.00
_cell.angle_gamma   90.00
#
_symmetry.space_group_name_H-M   'P 1'
#
loop_
_entity.id
_entity.type
_entity.pdbx_description
1 polymer ?
#
loop_
_entity_poly.entity_id
_entity_poly.type
_entity_poly.pdbx_seq_one_letter_code
_entity_poly.pdbx_strand_id
1 'polypeptide(L)'
;PSGIKKLQQNWIGRSEGADVHFRIEGDTVGNNSSAITVFTTRPDTLFGATYIVLAPENSLVDQITTSEQLEEVNAYRKTAASKSERERTETNKEKSGVFTGGYAINPVNGERVPIWIADYVLTSYGTGAIMAVPAHDERDHEFASKFGLEIRQVVDPGNEGNDEACFTGDGTAINSSPLIDGLSTSEAKEVMMGTKKEPGWLEKNGAGVPRVNFKLRDWLFSRQRYWGEPFPIAWDKDGNHYPISEDQLPVEAPAMEDFKPTGTADPPLSKASDWVNLKDQSTRETNTMPQWAGSCWYYLRYCDPDNTDAFISSEAD
;
A
#
# COMPACT_ATOMS: atom_id res chain seq x y z
N PRO A 1 -6.86 23.85 -21.17
CA PRO A 1 -6.36 22.60 -20.65
C PRO A 1 -5.59 22.60 -19.34
N SER A 2 -5.38 23.76 -18.68
CA SER A 2 -4.77 23.76 -17.34
C SER A 2 -5.60 22.97 -16.31
N GLY A 3 -6.92 23.07 -16.37
CA GLY A 3 -7.84 22.33 -15.49
C GLY A 3 -7.73 20.81 -15.70
N ILE A 4 -7.64 20.33 -16.94
CA ILE A 4 -7.48 18.90 -17.24
C ILE A 4 -6.14 18.39 -16.69
N LYS A 5 -5.05 19.14 -16.86
CA LYS A 5 -3.74 18.80 -16.29
C LYS A 5 -3.80 18.70 -14.77
N LYS A 6 -4.49 19.62 -14.10
CA LYS A 6 -4.67 19.59 -12.64
C LYS A 6 -5.46 18.35 -12.20
N LEU A 7 -6.55 18.01 -12.91
CA LEU A 7 -7.33 16.81 -12.62
C LEU A 7 -6.50 15.53 -12.78
N GLN A 8 -5.68 15.43 -13.82
CA GLN A 8 -4.78 14.30 -14.02
C GLN A 8 -3.71 14.20 -12.93
N GLN A 9 -3.09 15.34 -12.56
CA GLN A 9 -2.13 15.38 -11.45
C GLN A 9 -2.77 14.93 -10.13
N ASN A 10 -3.97 15.38 -9.83
CA ASN A 10 -4.72 15.00 -8.64
C ASN A 10 -5.10 13.50 -8.66
N TRP A 11 -5.42 12.95 -9.83
CA TRP A 11 -5.72 11.54 -9.99
C TRP A 11 -4.47 10.67 -9.80
N ILE A 12 -3.35 11.04 -10.41
CA ILE A 12 -2.06 10.36 -10.20
C ILE A 12 -1.67 10.45 -8.73
N GLY A 13 -1.89 11.61 -8.08
CA GLY A 13 -1.70 11.82 -6.65
C GLY A 13 -0.28 11.52 -6.21
N ARG A 14 0.70 12.16 -6.86
CA ARG A 14 2.09 12.08 -6.46
C ARG A 14 2.28 12.68 -5.07
N SER A 15 2.88 11.91 -4.16
CA SER A 15 3.22 12.34 -2.79
C SER A 15 4.71 12.15 -2.55
N GLU A 16 5.35 13.17 -2.02
CA GLU A 16 6.73 13.13 -1.56
C GLU A 16 6.73 12.96 -0.04
N GLY A 17 7.59 12.08 0.45
CA GLY A 17 7.67 11.76 1.86
C GLY A 17 8.87 10.88 2.17
N ALA A 18 8.78 10.11 3.23
CA ALA A 18 9.82 9.16 3.62
C ALA A 18 9.21 7.83 4.10
N ASP A 19 9.92 6.74 3.80
CA ASP A 19 9.77 5.50 4.53
C ASP A 19 10.59 5.63 5.83
N VAL A 20 9.95 5.42 6.97
CA VAL A 20 10.56 5.50 8.30
C VAL A 20 10.52 4.12 8.95
N HIS A 21 11.61 3.71 9.59
CA HIS A 21 11.77 2.39 10.20
C HIS A 21 11.68 2.49 11.71
N PHE A 22 10.63 1.89 12.28
CA PHE A 22 10.44 1.74 13.72
C PHE A 22 10.88 0.35 14.13
N ARG A 23 11.95 0.24 14.89
CA ARG A 23 12.45 -1.05 15.39
C ARG A 23 11.45 -1.64 16.40
N ILE A 24 11.09 -2.92 16.22
CA ILE A 24 10.23 -3.64 17.18
C ILE A 24 11.01 -3.89 18.46
N GLU A 25 10.40 -3.62 19.62
CA GLU A 25 11.00 -3.86 20.91
C GLU A 25 11.12 -5.36 21.20
N GLY A 26 12.24 -5.77 21.81
CA GLY A 26 12.49 -7.18 22.16
C GLY A 26 13.08 -8.03 21.05
N ASP A 27 13.13 -7.54 19.83
CA ASP A 27 13.75 -8.25 18.71
C ASP A 27 15.28 -8.02 18.73
N THR A 28 16.00 -8.93 19.41
CA THR A 28 17.45 -8.86 19.60
C THR A 28 18.21 -9.94 18.80
N VAL A 29 17.56 -10.66 17.91
CA VAL A 29 18.18 -11.81 17.24
C VAL A 29 18.82 -11.39 15.90
N GLY A 30 20.11 -11.15 15.95
CA GLY A 30 20.98 -11.04 14.78
C GLY A 30 20.95 -9.70 14.04
N ASN A 31 21.74 -9.58 12.97
CA ASN A 31 21.89 -8.39 12.12
C ASN A 31 20.62 -7.98 11.30
N ASN A 32 19.46 -8.58 11.58
CA ASN A 32 18.17 -8.27 10.98
C ASN A 32 17.14 -8.04 12.09
N SER A 33 17.23 -6.91 12.80
CA SER A 33 16.14 -6.51 13.69
C SER A 33 14.90 -6.23 12.84
N SER A 34 13.78 -6.89 13.15
CA SER A 34 12.51 -6.64 12.48
C SER A 34 12.08 -5.20 12.75
N ALA A 35 11.75 -4.47 11.70
CA ALA A 35 11.29 -3.10 11.78
C ALA A 35 9.95 -2.94 11.07
N ILE A 36 9.10 -2.11 11.64
CA ILE A 36 7.88 -1.64 10.99
C ILE A 36 8.27 -0.46 10.10
N THR A 37 8.06 -0.60 8.80
CA THR A 37 8.26 0.51 7.86
C THR A 37 6.94 1.22 7.62
N VAL A 38 6.92 2.52 7.84
CA VAL A 38 5.76 3.39 7.58
C VAL A 38 6.12 4.44 6.54
N PHE A 39 5.20 4.74 5.64
CA PHE A 39 5.34 5.88 4.72
C PHE A 39 4.63 7.09 5.31
N THR A 40 5.31 8.23 5.36
CA THR A 40 4.72 9.51 5.79
C THR A 40 5.09 10.66 4.86
N THR A 41 4.16 11.56 4.62
CA THR A 41 4.40 12.86 3.95
C THR A 41 4.80 13.95 4.93
N ARG A 42 4.76 13.64 6.23
CA ARG A 42 5.06 14.55 7.34
C ARG A 42 6.18 14.00 8.24
N PRO A 43 7.40 13.74 7.70
CA PRO A 43 8.53 13.28 8.53
C PRO A 43 8.98 14.34 9.55
N ASP A 44 8.61 15.61 9.36
CA ASP A 44 8.77 16.71 10.31
C ASP A 44 8.01 16.49 11.63
N THR A 45 6.92 15.72 11.63
CA THR A 45 6.12 15.47 12.83
C THR A 45 6.49 14.18 13.58
N LEU A 46 7.59 13.52 13.22
CA LEU A 46 7.98 12.21 13.75
C LEU A 46 8.16 12.20 15.28
N PHE A 47 8.56 13.32 15.90
CA PHE A 47 8.63 13.48 17.35
C PHE A 47 7.25 13.42 18.05
N GLY A 48 6.19 13.69 17.32
CA GLY A 48 4.80 13.61 17.78
C GLY A 48 4.14 12.25 17.49
N ALA A 49 4.88 11.30 16.91
CA ALA A 49 4.37 9.94 16.71
C ALA A 49 4.31 9.20 18.05
N THR A 50 3.10 9.03 18.57
CA THR A 50 2.86 8.47 19.92
C THR A 50 2.35 7.03 19.89
N TYR A 51 1.96 6.50 18.72
CA TYR A 51 1.63 5.08 18.53
C TYR A 51 1.78 4.70 17.05
N ILE A 52 1.77 3.39 16.79
CA ILE A 52 1.77 2.79 15.44
C ILE A 52 0.49 2.00 15.27
N VAL A 53 -0.07 2.01 14.06
CA VAL A 53 -1.22 1.19 13.71
C VAL A 53 -0.89 0.31 12.51
N LEU A 54 -1.15 -0.99 12.66
CA LEU A 54 -1.02 -1.97 11.58
C LEU A 54 -2.40 -2.33 11.03
N ALA A 55 -2.45 -2.67 9.76
CA ALA A 55 -3.60 -3.36 9.20
C ALA A 55 -3.79 -4.72 9.89
N PRO A 56 -5.03 -5.15 10.19
CA PRO A 56 -5.27 -6.42 10.87
C PRO A 56 -4.70 -7.66 10.17
N GLU A 57 -4.56 -7.60 8.85
CA GLU A 57 -4.00 -8.63 7.98
C GLU A 57 -2.47 -8.53 7.77
N ASN A 58 -1.80 -7.56 8.39
CA ASN A 58 -0.34 -7.42 8.28
C ASN A 58 0.36 -8.61 8.93
N SER A 59 1.35 -9.20 8.25
CA SER A 59 2.07 -10.39 8.71
C SER A 59 2.86 -10.19 10.02
N LEU A 60 3.24 -8.96 10.33
CA LEU A 60 3.92 -8.62 11.58
C LEU A 60 3.03 -8.76 12.82
N VAL A 61 1.70 -8.72 12.66
CA VAL A 61 0.74 -8.82 13.78
C VAL A 61 0.95 -10.11 14.58
N ASP A 62 1.16 -11.24 13.88
CA ASP A 62 1.38 -12.54 14.54
C ASP A 62 2.69 -12.58 15.35
N GLN A 63 3.69 -11.82 14.94
CA GLN A 63 5.01 -11.76 15.62
C GLN A 63 5.02 -10.80 16.81
N ILE A 64 4.19 -9.74 16.76
CA ILE A 64 4.18 -8.66 17.73
C ILE A 64 3.17 -8.93 18.86
N THR A 65 2.09 -9.67 18.55
CA THR A 65 1.00 -9.90 19.50
C THR A 65 1.48 -10.72 20.69
N THR A 66 1.32 -10.17 21.91
CA THR A 66 1.63 -10.90 23.14
C THR A 66 0.57 -11.97 23.44
N SER A 67 0.93 -12.96 24.28
CA SER A 67 0.01 -14.03 24.67
C SER A 67 -1.27 -13.51 25.32
N GLU A 68 -1.15 -12.43 26.09
CA GLU A 68 -2.27 -11.80 26.79
C GLU A 68 -3.27 -11.12 25.83
N GLN A 69 -2.78 -10.64 24.69
CA GLN A 69 -3.61 -9.94 23.70
C GLN A 69 -4.11 -10.83 22.54
N LEU A 70 -3.61 -12.06 22.48
CA LEU A 70 -3.82 -12.95 21.33
C LEU A 70 -5.31 -13.23 21.05
N GLU A 71 -6.13 -13.42 22.06
CA GLU A 71 -7.55 -13.72 21.91
C GLU A 71 -8.31 -12.51 21.34
N GLU A 72 -8.06 -11.32 21.89
CA GLU A 72 -8.70 -10.08 21.49
C GLU A 72 -8.29 -9.66 20.06
N VAL A 73 -6.99 -9.77 19.76
CA VAL A 73 -6.44 -9.51 18.41
C VAL A 73 -7.06 -10.45 17.37
N ASN A 74 -7.16 -11.74 17.66
CA ASN A 74 -7.76 -12.72 16.74
C ASN A 74 -9.25 -12.48 16.53
N ALA A 75 -9.99 -12.12 17.57
CA ALA A 75 -11.42 -11.76 17.46
C ALA A 75 -11.61 -10.52 16.59
N TYR A 76 -10.76 -9.50 16.79
CA TYR A 76 -10.78 -8.29 15.99
C TYR A 76 -10.45 -8.55 14.51
N ARG A 77 -9.40 -9.34 14.21
CA ARG A 77 -9.02 -9.74 12.85
C ARG A 77 -10.18 -10.41 12.10
N LYS A 78 -10.90 -11.32 12.76
CA LYS A 78 -12.10 -11.97 12.17
C LYS A 78 -13.18 -10.96 11.82
N THR A 79 -13.43 -10.01 12.71
CA THR A 79 -14.42 -8.95 12.49
C THR A 79 -13.99 -8.01 11.36
N ALA A 80 -12.72 -7.62 11.31
CA ALA A 80 -12.18 -6.77 10.25
C ALA A 80 -12.23 -7.46 8.87
N ALA A 81 -11.92 -8.77 8.81
CA ALA A 81 -11.96 -9.56 7.57
C ALA A 81 -13.38 -9.73 6.99
N SER A 82 -14.42 -9.58 7.79
CA SER A 82 -15.81 -9.64 7.31
C SER A 82 -16.30 -8.34 6.67
N LYS A 83 -15.52 -7.25 6.75
CA LYS A 83 -15.85 -5.94 6.21
C LYS A 83 -15.15 -5.71 4.87
N SER A 84 -15.84 -5.06 3.93
CA SER A 84 -15.21 -4.58 2.69
C SER A 84 -14.26 -3.41 2.96
N GLU A 85 -13.28 -3.17 2.09
CA GLU A 85 -12.38 -2.01 2.20
C GLU A 85 -13.14 -0.67 2.27
N ARG A 86 -14.29 -0.57 1.56
CA ARG A 86 -15.13 0.62 1.57
C ARG A 86 -15.74 0.86 2.95
N GLU A 87 -16.28 -0.18 3.58
CA GLU A 87 -16.83 -0.10 4.95
C GLU A 87 -15.76 0.22 5.98
N ARG A 88 -14.53 -0.22 5.76
CA ARG A 88 -13.38 0.04 6.63
C ARG A 88 -12.92 1.49 6.57
N THR A 89 -13.00 2.13 5.39
CA THR A 89 -12.50 3.51 5.14
C THR A 89 -13.57 4.60 5.23
N GLU A 90 -14.79 4.28 5.62
CA GLU A 90 -15.88 5.24 5.76
C GLU A 90 -15.58 6.26 6.87
N THR A 91 -15.60 7.55 6.51
CA THR A 91 -15.08 8.65 7.35
C THR A 91 -15.91 8.89 8.61
N ASN A 92 -17.22 8.61 8.57
CA ASN A 92 -18.15 8.88 9.69
C ASN A 92 -18.29 7.72 10.67
N LYS A 93 -17.44 6.71 10.59
CA LYS A 93 -17.49 5.54 11.44
C LYS A 93 -16.67 5.74 12.70
N GLU A 94 -17.23 5.31 13.83
CA GLU A 94 -16.49 5.25 15.09
C GLU A 94 -15.22 4.41 14.94
N LYS A 95 -14.09 4.97 15.32
CA LYS A 95 -12.78 4.30 15.22
C LYS A 95 -12.75 3.06 16.12
N SER A 96 -12.25 1.96 15.58
CA SER A 96 -12.06 0.71 16.33
C SER A 96 -10.63 0.22 16.18
N GLY A 97 -10.12 -0.45 17.17
CA GLY A 97 -8.78 -1.03 17.18
C GLY A 97 -8.52 -1.82 18.45
N VAL A 98 -7.45 -2.61 18.42
CA VAL A 98 -7.00 -3.43 19.54
C VAL A 98 -5.50 -3.26 19.71
N PHE A 99 -5.06 -3.16 20.97
CA PHE A 99 -3.65 -3.14 21.34
C PHE A 99 -3.04 -4.54 21.16
N THR A 100 -1.86 -4.63 20.54
CA THR A 100 -1.20 -5.92 20.32
C THR A 100 -0.40 -6.42 21.52
N GLY A 101 -0.19 -5.58 22.54
CA GLY A 101 0.73 -5.83 23.64
C GLY A 101 2.18 -5.47 23.30
N GLY A 102 2.50 -5.31 22.02
CA GLY A 102 3.86 -5.00 21.55
C GLY A 102 4.13 -3.49 21.42
N TYR A 103 5.41 -3.18 21.33
CA TYR A 103 5.89 -1.80 21.21
C TYR A 103 6.94 -1.69 20.11
N ALA A 104 7.06 -0.51 19.55
CA ALA A 104 8.17 -0.13 18.67
C ALA A 104 8.95 1.05 19.27
N ILE A 105 10.13 1.29 18.74
CA ILE A 105 11.00 2.38 19.17
C ILE A 105 10.96 3.47 18.13
N ASN A 106 10.56 4.67 18.53
CA ASN A 106 10.60 5.84 17.67
C ASN A 106 12.06 6.23 17.39
N PRO A 107 12.49 6.26 16.11
CA PRO A 107 13.91 6.44 15.77
C PRO A 107 14.48 7.81 16.16
N VAL A 108 13.66 8.88 16.29
CA VAL A 108 14.16 10.24 16.55
C VAL A 108 14.43 10.53 18.02
N ASN A 109 13.71 9.88 18.93
CA ASN A 109 13.80 10.16 20.37
C ASN A 109 14.04 8.91 21.23
N GLY A 110 13.98 7.70 20.64
CA GLY A 110 14.17 6.44 21.34
C GLY A 110 13.00 6.03 22.24
N GLU A 111 11.87 6.72 22.18
CA GLU A 111 10.70 6.41 23.00
C GLU A 111 9.98 5.16 22.52
N ARG A 112 9.39 4.45 23.48
CA ARG A 112 8.51 3.30 23.20
C ARG A 112 7.15 3.81 22.77
N VAL A 113 6.68 3.34 21.64
CA VAL A 113 5.33 3.61 21.12
C VAL A 113 4.53 2.33 20.99
N PRO A 114 3.29 2.26 21.51
CA PRO A 114 2.47 1.07 21.45
C PRO A 114 2.04 0.76 20.03
N ILE A 115 1.92 -0.54 19.72
CA ILE A 115 1.50 -1.01 18.41
C ILE A 115 0.05 -1.51 18.51
N TRP A 116 -0.82 -0.92 17.70
CA TRP A 116 -2.24 -1.24 17.59
C TRP A 116 -2.55 -1.87 16.25
N ILE A 117 -3.66 -2.57 16.16
CA ILE A 117 -4.30 -2.92 14.89
C ILE A 117 -5.63 -2.16 14.77
N ALA A 118 -5.93 -1.67 13.56
CA ALA A 118 -7.19 -1.00 13.30
C ALA A 118 -7.66 -1.23 11.86
N ASP A 119 -8.97 -1.31 11.67
CA ASP A 119 -9.58 -1.67 10.40
C ASP A 119 -9.51 -0.57 9.33
N TYR A 120 -9.23 0.68 9.71
CA TYR A 120 -9.04 1.77 8.75
C TYR A 120 -7.65 1.79 8.07
N VAL A 121 -6.70 1.00 8.56
CA VAL A 121 -5.40 0.78 7.91
C VAL A 121 -5.50 -0.40 6.96
N LEU A 122 -5.07 -0.22 5.70
CA LEU A 122 -5.18 -1.23 4.64
C LEU A 122 -3.80 -1.67 4.16
N THR A 123 -3.62 -2.96 3.90
CA THR A 123 -2.41 -3.49 3.24
C THR A 123 -2.35 -3.17 1.76
N SER A 124 -3.49 -2.88 1.14
CA SER A 124 -3.56 -2.46 -0.26
C SER A 124 -3.02 -1.05 -0.52
N TYR A 125 -2.71 -0.29 0.53
CA TYR A 125 -2.17 1.07 0.43
C TYR A 125 -0.92 1.22 1.32
N GLY A 126 0.21 1.58 0.70
CA GLY A 126 1.49 1.76 1.39
C GLY A 126 2.05 0.44 1.94
N THR A 127 2.54 0.47 3.17
CA THR A 127 3.16 -0.66 3.86
C THR A 127 2.18 -1.48 4.71
N GLY A 128 0.90 -1.10 4.76
CA GLY A 128 -0.06 -1.65 5.72
C GLY A 128 0.25 -1.28 7.17
N ALA A 129 1.00 -0.20 7.37
CA ALA A 129 1.36 0.37 8.65
C ALA A 129 1.37 1.90 8.57
N ILE A 130 0.96 2.57 9.63
CA ILE A 130 1.04 4.02 9.78
C ILE A 130 1.69 4.38 11.12
N MET A 131 2.44 5.45 11.16
CA MET A 131 2.74 6.18 12.39
C MET A 131 1.60 7.14 12.67
N ALA A 132 1.14 7.21 13.89
CA ALA A 132 0.04 8.08 14.28
C ALA A 132 0.56 9.32 15.00
N VAL A 133 0.13 10.49 14.51
CA VAL A 133 0.49 11.81 15.07
C VAL A 133 -0.78 12.55 15.45
N PRO A 134 -1.39 12.23 16.60
CA PRO A 134 -2.74 12.66 16.95
C PRO A 134 -2.92 14.17 17.12
N ALA A 135 -1.86 14.93 17.33
CA ALA A 135 -1.96 16.38 17.33
C ALA A 135 -2.06 17.01 15.92
N HIS A 136 -1.75 16.23 14.84
CA HIS A 136 -1.60 16.73 13.48
C HIS A 136 -2.29 15.87 12.40
N ASP A 137 -3.10 14.89 12.78
CA ASP A 137 -4.01 14.12 11.91
C ASP A 137 -5.33 13.87 12.63
N GLU A 138 -6.46 14.28 12.02
CA GLU A 138 -7.78 14.19 12.64
C GLU A 138 -8.19 12.74 12.96
N ARG A 139 -7.84 11.77 12.11
CA ARG A 139 -8.17 10.36 12.34
C ARG A 139 -7.39 9.78 13.50
N ASP A 140 -6.13 10.17 13.61
CA ASP A 140 -5.27 9.78 14.72
C ASP A 140 -5.72 10.44 16.01
N HIS A 141 -6.17 11.70 15.95
CA HIS A 141 -6.73 12.41 17.09
C HIS A 141 -7.99 11.74 17.65
N GLU A 142 -8.93 11.38 16.77
CA GLU A 142 -10.14 10.65 17.16
C GLU A 142 -9.81 9.32 17.82
N PHE A 143 -8.86 8.57 17.24
CA PHE A 143 -8.42 7.29 17.78
C PHE A 143 -7.74 7.46 19.14
N ALA A 144 -6.77 8.36 19.24
CA ALA A 144 -6.05 8.63 20.49
C ALA A 144 -6.99 9.09 21.62
N SER A 145 -7.93 9.98 21.31
CA SER A 145 -8.95 10.44 22.27
C SER A 145 -9.81 9.30 22.78
N LYS A 146 -10.25 8.39 21.88
CA LYS A 146 -11.06 7.24 22.24
C LYS A 146 -10.34 6.24 23.14
N PHE A 147 -9.06 5.97 22.86
CA PHE A 147 -8.28 4.95 23.57
C PHE A 147 -7.39 5.52 24.68
N GLY A 148 -7.47 6.83 24.96
CA GLY A 148 -6.69 7.49 26.00
C GLY A 148 -5.19 7.50 25.73
N LEU A 149 -4.80 7.59 24.44
CA LEU A 149 -3.39 7.63 24.03
C LEU A 149 -2.84 9.06 24.09
N GLU A 150 -1.52 9.18 24.19
CA GLU A 150 -0.85 10.48 24.26
C GLU A 150 -1.07 11.29 22.99
N ILE A 151 -1.39 12.59 23.15
CA ILE A 151 -1.47 13.59 22.08
C ILE A 151 -0.38 14.62 22.32
N ARG A 152 0.64 14.64 21.45
CA ARG A 152 1.80 15.51 21.57
C ARG A 152 1.86 16.48 20.40
N GLN A 153 1.71 17.76 20.68
CA GLN A 153 1.86 18.82 19.69
C GLN A 153 3.34 19.02 19.35
N VAL A 154 3.66 19.00 18.06
CA VAL A 154 5.02 19.18 17.53
C VAL A 154 5.09 20.22 16.41
N VAL A 155 3.97 20.83 16.06
CA VAL A 155 3.88 21.97 15.14
C VAL A 155 3.06 23.05 15.80
N ASP A 156 3.64 24.24 15.93
CA ASP A 156 2.97 25.46 16.43
C ASP A 156 2.32 26.18 15.24
N PRO A 157 0.99 26.39 15.24
CA PRO A 157 0.29 27.15 14.20
C PRO A 157 0.56 28.65 14.23
N GLY A 158 1.22 29.16 15.28
CA GLY A 158 1.36 30.58 15.52
C GLY A 158 0.05 31.26 15.98
N ASN A 159 -0.17 32.48 15.56
CA ASN A 159 -1.35 33.25 15.99
C ASN A 159 -2.66 32.86 15.27
N GLU A 160 -2.57 32.05 14.19
CA GLU A 160 -3.71 31.59 13.40
C GLU A 160 -3.92 30.09 13.67
N GLY A 161 -4.84 29.71 14.54
CA GLY A 161 -5.20 28.29 14.76
C GLY A 161 -5.09 27.79 16.20
N ASN A 162 -4.96 28.67 17.18
CA ASN A 162 -4.81 28.29 18.60
C ASN A 162 -6.07 27.62 19.22
N ASP A 163 -7.20 27.56 18.53
CA ASP A 163 -8.47 26.99 19.02
C ASP A 163 -8.77 25.58 18.48
N GLU A 164 -7.92 25.01 17.61
CA GLU A 164 -8.16 23.68 17.05
C GLU A 164 -7.51 22.60 17.92
N ALA A 165 -8.31 21.60 18.30
CA ALA A 165 -7.82 20.44 19.07
C ALA A 165 -6.81 19.59 18.27
N CYS A 166 -6.83 19.68 16.93
CA CYS A 166 -5.94 19.00 16.00
C CYS A 166 -5.55 19.96 14.87
N PHE A 167 -4.29 20.37 14.82
CA PHE A 167 -3.78 21.28 13.79
C PHE A 167 -3.07 20.50 12.68
N THR A 168 -3.64 20.50 11.48
CA THR A 168 -3.13 19.73 10.32
C THR A 168 -2.28 20.56 9.34
N GLY A 169 -2.14 21.87 9.58
CA GLY A 169 -1.45 22.82 8.71
C GLY A 169 0.08 22.81 8.83
N ASP A 170 0.69 23.73 8.12
CA ASP A 170 2.12 24.05 8.23
C ASP A 170 2.33 25.08 9.35
N GLY A 171 3.47 25.01 10.04
CA GLY A 171 3.79 25.89 11.16
C GLY A 171 5.26 25.81 11.54
N THR A 172 5.56 26.12 12.79
CA THR A 172 6.92 26.04 13.36
C THR A 172 7.06 24.79 14.19
N ALA A 173 8.12 24.02 13.99
CA ALA A 173 8.39 22.81 14.76
C ALA A 173 8.69 23.16 16.22
N ILE A 174 8.05 22.45 17.15
CA ILE A 174 8.23 22.54 18.61
C ILE A 174 8.30 21.13 19.21
N ASN A 175 8.81 21.01 20.43
CA ASN A 175 8.91 19.70 21.14
C ASN A 175 9.61 18.60 20.32
N SER A 176 10.48 18.99 19.41
CA SER A 176 11.12 18.13 18.42
C SER A 176 12.65 18.09 18.58
N SER A 177 13.14 18.36 19.82
CA SER A 177 14.57 18.36 20.17
C SER A 177 15.36 19.42 19.36
N PRO A 178 16.63 19.67 19.69
CA PRO A 178 17.44 20.62 18.93
C PRO A 178 17.61 20.26 17.44
N LEU A 179 17.10 19.11 17.01
CA LEU A 179 17.20 18.69 15.60
C LEU A 179 16.40 19.60 14.66
N ILE A 180 15.14 19.91 15.00
CA ILE A 180 14.23 20.68 14.13
C ILE A 180 13.42 21.76 14.86
N ASP A 181 13.53 21.92 16.17
CA ASP A 181 12.82 22.97 16.91
C ASP A 181 13.10 24.34 16.33
N GLY A 182 12.04 25.15 16.15
CA GLY A 182 12.11 26.49 15.60
C GLY A 182 12.16 26.58 14.08
N LEU A 183 12.25 25.46 13.37
CA LEU A 183 12.23 25.42 11.91
C LEU A 183 10.78 25.47 11.39
N SER A 184 10.59 26.06 10.22
CA SER A 184 9.34 25.91 9.48
C SER A 184 9.12 24.45 9.05
N THR A 185 7.86 24.07 8.80
CA THR A 185 7.53 22.71 8.28
C THR A 185 8.37 22.33 7.07
N SER A 186 8.63 23.27 6.14
CA SER A 186 9.44 23.00 4.94
C SER A 186 10.91 22.71 5.27
N GLU A 187 11.51 23.54 6.13
CA GLU A 187 12.90 23.36 6.57
C GLU A 187 13.06 22.08 7.40
N ALA A 188 12.12 21.80 8.29
CA ALA A 188 12.11 20.56 9.07
C ALA A 188 12.05 19.30 8.18
N LYS A 189 11.20 19.32 7.13
CA LYS A 189 11.16 18.22 6.14
C LYS A 189 12.49 18.07 5.40
N GLU A 190 13.14 19.18 5.04
CA GLU A 190 14.45 19.15 4.38
C GLU A 190 15.54 18.56 5.30
N VAL A 191 15.57 18.94 6.58
CA VAL A 191 16.47 18.35 7.57
C VAL A 191 16.25 16.86 7.70
N MET A 192 14.99 16.42 7.74
CA MET A 192 14.65 15.00 7.91
C MET A 192 14.95 14.15 6.67
N MET A 193 14.55 14.61 5.48
CA MET A 193 14.66 13.87 4.23
C MET A 193 15.93 14.17 3.42
N GLY A 194 16.56 15.32 3.67
CA GLY A 194 17.68 15.81 2.86
C GLY A 194 17.24 16.48 1.55
N THR A 195 18.22 16.72 0.72
CA THR A 195 18.08 17.32 -0.61
C THR A 195 18.58 16.34 -1.68
N LYS A 196 18.45 16.72 -2.96
CA LYS A 196 19.04 15.93 -4.06
C LYS A 196 20.59 15.80 -3.97
N LYS A 197 21.22 16.63 -3.16
CA LYS A 197 22.70 16.71 -3.05
C LYS A 197 23.21 16.08 -1.76
N GLU A 198 22.41 16.13 -0.70
CA GLU A 198 22.84 15.71 0.63
C GLU A 198 21.76 14.86 1.30
N PRO A 199 22.12 13.69 1.88
CA PRO A 199 21.20 12.86 2.62
C PRO A 199 20.69 13.57 3.88
N GLY A 200 19.42 13.36 4.23
CA GLY A 200 18.82 13.90 5.44
C GLY A 200 19.17 13.10 6.70
N TRP A 201 18.57 13.52 7.81
CA TRP A 201 18.78 12.86 9.09
C TRP A 201 18.35 11.38 9.07
N LEU A 202 17.21 11.07 8.43
CA LEU A 202 16.70 9.69 8.34
C LEU A 202 17.71 8.75 7.70
N GLU A 203 18.28 9.14 6.59
CA GLU A 203 19.24 8.33 5.83
C GLU A 203 20.58 8.20 6.59
N LYS A 204 21.09 9.31 7.13
CA LYS A 204 22.34 9.34 7.91
C LYS A 204 22.31 8.44 9.15
N ASN A 205 21.13 8.24 9.74
CA ASN A 205 20.94 7.43 10.93
C ASN A 205 20.37 6.02 10.64
N GLY A 206 20.19 5.66 9.37
CA GLY A 206 19.57 4.38 9.00
C GLY A 206 18.12 4.24 9.48
N ALA A 207 17.46 5.36 9.76
CA ALA A 207 16.12 5.44 10.30
C ALA A 207 15.03 5.49 9.21
N GLY A 208 15.42 5.67 7.95
CA GLY A 208 14.50 5.74 6.84
C GLY A 208 15.14 6.29 5.57
N VAL A 209 14.36 6.37 4.51
CA VAL A 209 14.78 6.91 3.21
C VAL A 209 13.69 7.79 2.60
N PRO A 210 14.05 8.86 1.88
CA PRO A 210 13.11 9.64 1.10
C PRO A 210 12.42 8.76 0.05
N ARG A 211 11.11 8.96 -0.14
CA ARG A 211 10.32 8.17 -1.09
C ARG A 211 9.27 9.02 -1.78
N VAL A 212 8.99 8.65 -3.03
CA VAL A 212 7.86 9.18 -3.79
C VAL A 212 6.86 8.07 -3.99
N ASN A 213 5.63 8.29 -3.56
CA ASN A 213 4.51 7.39 -3.76
C ASN A 213 3.45 8.02 -4.67
N PHE A 214 2.62 7.19 -5.27
CA PHE A 214 1.51 7.61 -6.10
C PHE A 214 0.20 7.01 -5.58
N LYS A 215 -0.86 7.82 -5.57
CA LYS A 215 -2.21 7.36 -5.20
C LYS A 215 -2.80 6.44 -6.28
N LEU A 216 -2.42 6.69 -7.55
CA LEU A 216 -2.83 5.87 -8.67
C LEU A 216 -2.26 4.46 -8.48
N ARG A 217 -3.15 3.48 -8.38
CA ARG A 217 -2.77 2.06 -8.31
C ARG A 217 -2.39 1.57 -9.70
N ASP A 218 -1.54 0.55 -9.73
CA ASP A 218 -1.22 -0.16 -10.96
C ASP A 218 -2.50 -0.68 -11.62
N TRP A 219 -2.52 -0.62 -12.93
CA TRP A 219 -3.65 -1.13 -13.68
C TRP A 219 -3.68 -2.66 -13.58
N LEU A 220 -4.75 -3.19 -12.96
CA LEU A 220 -4.98 -4.62 -12.94
C LEU A 220 -5.31 -5.10 -14.36
N PHE A 221 -4.37 -5.79 -14.99
CA PHE A 221 -4.47 -6.21 -16.38
C PHE A 221 -5.42 -7.40 -16.56
N SER A 222 -5.62 -8.24 -15.56
CA SER A 222 -6.52 -9.39 -15.60
C SER A 222 -8.00 -9.01 -15.46
N ARG A 223 -8.88 -9.75 -16.14
CA ARG A 223 -10.34 -9.61 -16.09
C ARG A 223 -11.00 -10.95 -15.81
N GLN A 224 -11.96 -10.99 -14.91
CA GLN A 224 -12.77 -12.15 -14.55
C GLN A 224 -14.01 -12.21 -15.45
N ARG A 225 -13.78 -12.44 -16.76
CA ARG A 225 -14.84 -12.53 -17.77
C ARG A 225 -14.44 -13.50 -18.89
N TYR A 226 -15.42 -14.00 -19.63
CA TYR A 226 -15.18 -14.86 -20.77
C TYR A 226 -14.67 -14.08 -22.00
N TRP A 227 -15.36 -13.00 -22.36
CA TRP A 227 -15.04 -12.20 -23.55
C TRP A 227 -13.77 -11.35 -23.32
N GLY A 228 -12.69 -11.87 -23.84
CA GLY A 228 -11.35 -11.30 -23.76
C GLY A 228 -10.32 -12.29 -24.26
N GLU A 229 -9.10 -11.84 -24.49
CA GLU A 229 -7.99 -12.71 -24.89
C GLU A 229 -7.49 -13.52 -23.69
N PRO A 230 -7.41 -14.86 -23.78
CA PRO A 230 -6.82 -15.67 -22.74
C PRO A 230 -5.34 -15.33 -22.52
N PHE A 231 -4.87 -15.44 -21.30
CA PHE A 231 -3.44 -15.33 -21.02
C PHE A 231 -2.71 -16.61 -21.46
N PRO A 232 -1.57 -16.50 -22.16
CA PRO A 232 -0.74 -17.64 -22.51
C PRO A 232 0.13 -18.08 -21.32
N ILE A 233 -0.52 -18.37 -20.19
CA ILE A 233 0.11 -18.71 -18.90
C ILE A 233 -0.53 -20.00 -18.37
N ALA A 234 0.30 -20.86 -17.79
CA ALA A 234 -0.12 -22.01 -17.01
C ALA A 234 0.47 -21.98 -15.60
N TRP A 235 -0.18 -22.69 -14.68
CA TRP A 235 0.17 -22.82 -13.27
C TRP A 235 0.50 -24.26 -12.97
N ASP A 236 1.64 -24.51 -12.32
CA ASP A 236 1.97 -25.84 -11.82
C ASP A 236 1.20 -26.15 -10.52
N LYS A 237 1.37 -27.40 -10.04
CA LYS A 237 0.75 -27.88 -8.78
C LYS A 237 1.24 -27.13 -7.53
N ASP A 238 2.39 -26.48 -7.60
CA ASP A 238 3.01 -25.77 -6.49
C ASP A 238 2.63 -24.26 -6.51
N GLY A 239 1.80 -23.84 -7.50
CA GLY A 239 1.32 -22.48 -7.65
C GLY A 239 2.30 -21.54 -8.37
N ASN A 240 3.34 -22.06 -9.01
CA ASN A 240 4.22 -21.27 -9.85
C ASN A 240 3.61 -21.14 -11.26
N HIS A 241 3.77 -20.00 -11.88
CA HIS A 241 3.29 -19.73 -13.24
C HIS A 241 4.45 -19.74 -14.25
N TYR A 242 4.12 -20.15 -15.47
CA TYR A 242 5.06 -20.19 -16.59
C TYR A 242 4.34 -19.90 -17.92
N PRO A 243 5.05 -19.40 -18.95
CA PRO A 243 4.43 -19.15 -20.26
C PRO A 243 4.09 -20.46 -20.97
N ILE A 244 2.98 -20.46 -21.72
CA ILE A 244 2.64 -21.52 -22.68
C ILE A 244 3.71 -21.51 -23.79
N SER A 245 4.13 -22.68 -24.25
CA SER A 245 5.13 -22.81 -25.32
C SER A 245 4.62 -22.23 -26.65
N GLU A 246 5.51 -21.67 -27.45
CA GLU A 246 5.17 -21.00 -28.70
C GLU A 246 4.42 -21.88 -29.70
N ASP A 247 4.72 -23.18 -29.73
CA ASP A 247 4.02 -24.17 -30.58
C ASP A 247 2.56 -24.43 -30.19
N GLN A 248 2.14 -23.94 -29.00
CA GLN A 248 0.76 -24.03 -28.51
C GLN A 248 -0.01 -22.71 -28.63
N LEU A 249 0.58 -21.70 -29.27
CA LEU A 249 -0.06 -20.43 -29.51
C LEU A 249 -0.77 -20.41 -30.88
N PRO A 250 -1.87 -19.64 -31.02
CA PRO A 250 -2.52 -18.83 -29.98
C PRO A 250 -3.34 -19.66 -29.00
N VAL A 251 -3.47 -19.18 -27.75
CA VAL A 251 -4.42 -19.76 -26.80
C VAL A 251 -5.81 -19.25 -27.10
N GLU A 252 -6.66 -20.11 -27.63
CA GLU A 252 -8.03 -19.76 -27.97
C GLU A 252 -8.99 -20.07 -26.81
N ALA A 253 -10.01 -19.20 -26.64
CA ALA A 253 -11.04 -19.43 -25.65
C ALA A 253 -11.93 -20.61 -26.05
N PRO A 254 -12.29 -21.51 -25.11
CA PRO A 254 -13.13 -22.66 -25.42
C PRO A 254 -14.58 -22.24 -25.67
N ALA A 255 -15.30 -22.99 -26.50
CA ALA A 255 -16.74 -22.83 -26.59
C ALA A 255 -17.40 -23.22 -25.27
N MET A 256 -18.29 -22.39 -24.76
CA MET A 256 -19.02 -22.58 -23.51
C MET A 256 -20.51 -22.32 -23.69
N GLU A 257 -21.33 -23.02 -22.91
CA GLU A 257 -22.79 -22.76 -22.88
C GLU A 257 -23.18 -21.70 -21.84
N ASP A 258 -22.37 -21.55 -20.76
CA ASP A 258 -22.63 -20.62 -19.67
C ASP A 258 -21.46 -19.64 -19.48
N PHE A 259 -21.73 -18.39 -19.75
CA PHE A 259 -20.78 -17.26 -19.63
C PHE A 259 -20.99 -16.41 -18.37
N LYS A 260 -21.93 -16.80 -17.50
CA LYS A 260 -22.26 -16.03 -16.31
C LYS A 260 -21.10 -16.08 -15.30
N PRO A 261 -20.93 -15.02 -14.50
CA PRO A 261 -20.02 -15.06 -13.34
C PRO A 261 -20.32 -16.27 -12.45
N THR A 262 -19.27 -16.80 -11.81
CA THR A 262 -19.38 -17.96 -10.92
C THR A 262 -20.04 -17.63 -9.58
N GLY A 263 -20.11 -16.35 -9.21
CA GLY A 263 -20.50 -15.89 -7.88
C GLY A 263 -19.35 -15.96 -6.86
N THR A 264 -18.16 -16.38 -7.30
CA THR A 264 -16.91 -16.40 -6.53
C THR A 264 -15.87 -15.50 -7.23
N ALA A 265 -14.63 -15.49 -6.75
CA ALA A 265 -13.52 -14.81 -7.42
C ALA A 265 -13.08 -15.50 -8.72
N ASP A 266 -13.54 -16.75 -8.96
CA ASP A 266 -13.12 -17.53 -10.12
C ASP A 266 -13.75 -16.99 -11.41
N PRO A 267 -12.96 -16.80 -12.49
CA PRO A 267 -13.48 -16.36 -13.78
C PRO A 267 -14.41 -17.38 -14.43
N PRO A 268 -15.29 -16.98 -15.36
CA PRO A 268 -16.16 -17.92 -16.09
C PRO A 268 -15.42 -19.05 -16.81
N LEU A 269 -14.20 -18.81 -17.31
CA LEU A 269 -13.36 -19.83 -17.96
C LEU A 269 -12.99 -20.99 -17.04
N SER A 270 -13.00 -20.81 -15.72
CA SER A 270 -12.75 -21.89 -14.75
C SER A 270 -13.76 -23.04 -14.84
N LYS A 271 -14.94 -22.79 -15.43
CA LYS A 271 -15.97 -23.81 -15.68
C LYS A 271 -15.60 -24.78 -16.82
N ALA A 272 -14.67 -24.41 -17.69
CA ALA A 272 -14.25 -25.22 -18.82
C ALA A 272 -13.14 -26.21 -18.44
N SER A 273 -13.45 -27.20 -17.60
CA SER A 273 -12.48 -28.12 -16.99
C SER A 273 -11.53 -28.79 -17.99
N ASP A 274 -12.02 -29.18 -19.17
CA ASP A 274 -11.20 -29.83 -20.20
C ASP A 274 -10.19 -28.88 -20.84
N TRP A 275 -10.51 -27.61 -20.89
CA TRP A 275 -9.61 -26.56 -21.38
C TRP A 275 -8.65 -26.11 -20.29
N VAL A 276 -9.11 -25.98 -19.04
CA VAL A 276 -8.32 -25.56 -17.90
C VAL A 276 -7.22 -26.54 -17.56
N ASN A 277 -7.54 -27.86 -17.48
CA ASN A 277 -6.61 -28.88 -17.05
C ASN A 277 -5.72 -29.34 -18.21
N LEU A 278 -4.42 -29.14 -18.07
CA LEU A 278 -3.44 -29.60 -19.05
C LEU A 278 -2.99 -31.03 -18.77
N LYS A 279 -2.43 -31.69 -19.79
CA LYS A 279 -2.02 -33.10 -19.72
C LYS A 279 -0.91 -33.38 -18.72
N ASP A 280 -0.11 -32.39 -18.41
CA ASP A 280 1.01 -32.44 -17.47
C ASP A 280 0.61 -32.12 -16.01
N GLN A 281 -0.68 -32.11 -15.72
CA GLN A 281 -1.26 -31.77 -14.40
C GLN A 281 -1.15 -30.30 -14.02
N SER A 282 -0.74 -29.42 -14.93
CA SER A 282 -0.83 -27.99 -14.76
C SER A 282 -2.23 -27.49 -15.15
N THR A 283 -2.50 -26.21 -14.82
CA THR A 283 -3.77 -25.55 -15.14
C THR A 283 -3.54 -24.27 -15.92
N ARG A 284 -4.39 -23.98 -16.91
CA ARG A 284 -4.34 -22.68 -17.61
C ARG A 284 -4.81 -21.57 -16.71
N GLU A 285 -4.24 -20.35 -16.94
CA GLU A 285 -4.81 -19.12 -16.40
C GLU A 285 -6.23 -18.93 -16.94
N THR A 286 -7.18 -18.66 -16.05
CA THR A 286 -8.60 -18.54 -16.39
C THR A 286 -9.10 -17.10 -16.46
N ASN A 287 -8.28 -16.12 -16.06
CA ASN A 287 -8.53 -14.70 -16.34
C ASN A 287 -8.32 -14.42 -17.82
N THR A 288 -8.92 -13.33 -18.30
CA THR A 288 -8.69 -12.80 -19.65
C THR A 288 -8.03 -11.43 -19.58
N MET A 289 -7.37 -11.05 -20.66
CA MET A 289 -6.82 -9.72 -20.85
C MET A 289 -7.95 -8.68 -21.03
N PRO A 290 -7.72 -7.38 -20.76
CA PRO A 290 -8.70 -6.34 -21.07
C PRO A 290 -8.90 -6.25 -22.58
N GLN A 291 -10.10 -5.80 -23.00
CA GLN A 291 -10.53 -5.80 -24.40
C GLN A 291 -9.57 -5.10 -25.39
N TRP A 292 -8.70 -4.23 -24.90
CA TRP A 292 -7.76 -3.50 -25.76
C TRP A 292 -6.35 -4.14 -25.79
N ALA A 293 -6.16 -5.27 -25.13
CA ALA A 293 -4.86 -5.93 -25.09
C ALA A 293 -4.32 -6.26 -26.47
N GLY A 294 -5.14 -6.87 -27.33
CA GLY A 294 -4.81 -7.13 -28.72
C GLY A 294 -5.03 -5.93 -29.61
N SER A 295 -6.20 -5.29 -29.51
CA SER A 295 -6.58 -4.22 -30.42
C SER A 295 -5.72 -2.95 -30.30
N CYS A 296 -5.01 -2.74 -29.18
CA CYS A 296 -4.12 -1.59 -29.04
C CYS A 296 -2.89 -1.64 -29.96
N TRP A 297 -2.59 -2.79 -30.56
CA TRP A 297 -1.44 -2.99 -31.43
C TRP A 297 -1.74 -2.77 -32.91
N TYR A 298 -3.01 -2.66 -33.31
CA TYR A 298 -3.45 -2.65 -34.72
C TYR A 298 -2.75 -1.60 -35.60
N TYR A 299 -2.43 -0.44 -35.03
CA TYR A 299 -1.80 0.65 -35.77
C TYR A 299 -0.34 0.35 -36.19
N LEU A 300 0.36 -0.49 -35.44
CA LEU A 300 1.71 -0.92 -35.79
C LEU A 300 1.69 -1.79 -37.08
N ARG A 301 0.63 -2.54 -37.31
CA ARG A 301 0.45 -3.35 -38.50
C ARG A 301 0.43 -2.51 -39.80
N TYR A 302 0.07 -1.25 -39.72
CA TYR A 302 0.12 -0.35 -40.89
C TYR A 302 1.54 -0.04 -41.37
N CYS A 303 2.56 -0.23 -40.50
CA CYS A 303 3.95 -0.05 -40.91
C CYS A 303 4.45 -1.19 -41.82
N ASP A 304 3.84 -2.38 -41.72
CA ASP A 304 4.25 -3.58 -42.47
C ASP A 304 3.03 -4.48 -42.80
N PRO A 305 2.08 -3.95 -43.65
CA PRO A 305 0.76 -4.57 -43.81
C PRO A 305 0.81 -5.90 -44.55
N ASP A 306 1.78 -6.07 -45.44
CA ASP A 306 1.90 -7.24 -46.31
C ASP A 306 2.78 -8.36 -45.73
N ASN A 307 3.33 -8.19 -44.56
CA ASN A 307 4.16 -9.19 -43.88
C ASN A 307 3.30 -10.37 -43.44
N THR A 308 3.56 -11.57 -43.95
CA THR A 308 2.88 -12.79 -43.58
C THR A 308 3.57 -13.60 -42.47
N ASP A 309 4.82 -13.28 -42.18
CA ASP A 309 5.68 -14.07 -41.29
C ASP A 309 5.70 -13.49 -39.86
N ALA A 310 5.54 -12.18 -39.72
CA ALA A 310 5.54 -11.49 -38.43
C ALA A 310 4.52 -10.36 -38.41
N PHE A 311 4.15 -9.92 -37.23
CA PHE A 311 3.25 -8.79 -37.03
C PHE A 311 3.83 -7.49 -37.60
N ILE A 312 5.11 -7.29 -37.40
CA ILE A 312 5.96 -6.22 -37.93
C ILE A 312 7.38 -6.75 -38.08
N SER A 313 8.08 -6.39 -39.14
CA SER A 313 9.48 -6.78 -39.34
C SER A 313 10.42 -5.92 -38.50
N SER A 314 11.58 -6.44 -38.17
CA SER A 314 12.64 -5.71 -37.48
C SER A 314 13.18 -4.49 -38.27
N GLU A 315 12.90 -4.42 -39.58
CA GLU A 315 13.29 -3.30 -40.43
C GLU A 315 12.27 -2.15 -40.37
N ALA A 316 11.02 -2.46 -40.00
CA ALA A 316 9.91 -1.49 -39.88
C ALA A 316 9.67 -1.05 -38.41
N ASP A 317 10.31 -1.71 -37.42
CA ASP A 317 10.30 -1.37 -36.01
C ASP A 317 11.42 -0.28 -35.72
#